data_0c5d14d1d559f2777c31d43ffe3da3dd
#
_entry.id   0c5d14d1d559f2777c31d43ffe3da3dd
#
_cell.length_a   1.000
_cell.length_b   1.000
_cell.length_c   1.000
_cell.angle_alpha   90.00
_cell.angle_beta   90.00
_cell.angle_gamma   90.00
#
_symmetry.space_group_name_H-M   'P 1'
#
loop_
_entity.id
_entity.type
_entity.pdbx_description
1 polymer ?
#
loop_
_entity_poly.entity_id
_entity_poly.type
_entity_poly.pdbx_seq_one_letter_code
_entity_poly.pdbx_strand_id
1 'polypeptide(L)'
;MRIKVLFSAFSAAGILAMAATPATADAVADFYKGKTVTVMVPSSLGATLGLYGRLLVDEIGKHIPGNPNVIIESRPGAGGAVGAAYAYNIAPKDGTFIAEVLSPSVTLPLLRKVKFDGSKFQWIGSLVPRPAVISVWKEKSPAMTLDEAKSKQVIMGSTGKGSETFLIPTLMNNTLNTKFKVVIGYKGGSEVNQAMEQGEVHGRMQYWSGWTAGKPDWLRDNKLIHFVQYGPAIKELPNVPSLKSLVTDQKSKQMITFLETANKIGMGFWVPPGTPGDRVSALRKAFEAMMADKAFLATAEKRHAP
;
A
#
# COMPACT_ATOMS: atom_id res chain seq x y z
N MET A 1 -38.88 63.18 -58.02
CA MET A 1 -37.71 62.35 -58.28
C MET A 1 -37.46 61.50 -57.05
N ARG A 2 -37.83 60.23 -57.07
CA ARG A 2 -37.80 59.31 -55.89
C ARG A 2 -36.64 58.38 -56.08
N ILE A 3 -35.65 58.43 -55.19
CA ILE A 3 -34.51 57.55 -55.14
C ILE A 3 -34.87 56.41 -54.21
N LYS A 4 -34.90 55.14 -54.71
CA LYS A 4 -35.04 53.93 -53.92
C LYS A 4 -33.62 53.46 -53.52
N VAL A 5 -33.38 53.40 -52.25
CA VAL A 5 -32.21 52.79 -51.69
C VAL A 5 -32.53 51.33 -51.43
N LEU A 6 -31.78 50.41 -52.09
CA LEU A 6 -31.83 48.97 -51.83
C LEU A 6 -30.87 48.62 -50.63
N PHE A 7 -31.40 48.09 -49.59
CA PHE A 7 -30.63 47.46 -48.51
C PHE A 7 -30.38 45.97 -48.86
N SER A 8 -29.12 45.62 -49.12
CA SER A 8 -28.69 44.24 -49.25
C SER A 8 -28.32 43.72 -47.87
N ALA A 9 -29.10 42.77 -47.32
CA ALA A 9 -28.80 42.04 -46.10
C ALA A 9 -27.77 40.92 -46.40
N PHE A 10 -26.57 41.06 -45.88
CA PHE A 10 -25.56 40.01 -45.90
C PHE A 10 -25.78 39.15 -44.64
N SER A 11 -26.33 37.96 -44.78
CA SER A 11 -26.42 36.96 -43.73
C SER A 11 -25.08 36.24 -43.59
N ALA A 12 -24.28 36.59 -42.59
CA ALA A 12 -23.11 35.83 -42.19
C ALA A 12 -23.53 34.62 -41.36
N ALA A 13 -23.64 33.45 -41.97
CA ALA A 13 -23.77 32.17 -41.24
C ALA A 13 -22.42 31.82 -40.63
N GLY A 14 -22.25 32.13 -39.35
CA GLY A 14 -21.11 31.69 -38.55
C GLY A 14 -21.21 30.19 -38.28
N ILE A 15 -20.44 29.39 -39.00
CA ILE A 15 -20.23 27.95 -38.65
C ILE A 15 -19.33 27.89 -37.43
N LEU A 16 -19.90 27.71 -36.23
CA LEU A 16 -19.16 27.29 -35.03
C LEU A 16 -18.70 25.83 -35.27
N ALA A 17 -17.45 25.69 -35.70
CA ALA A 17 -16.77 24.40 -35.63
C ALA A 17 -16.53 24.06 -34.15
N MET A 18 -17.42 23.28 -33.57
CA MET A 18 -17.13 22.59 -32.30
C MET A 18 -15.96 21.65 -32.56
N ALA A 19 -14.78 22.06 -32.12
CA ALA A 19 -13.63 21.19 -32.05
C ALA A 19 -13.95 20.05 -31.07
N ALA A 20 -14.41 18.92 -31.57
CA ALA A 20 -14.50 17.68 -30.85
C ALA A 20 -13.09 17.28 -30.44
N THR A 21 -12.84 17.25 -29.14
CA THR A 21 -11.64 16.62 -28.54
C THR A 21 -11.98 15.19 -28.12
N PRO A 22 -11.96 14.19 -29.01
CA PRO A 22 -12.13 12.79 -28.61
C PRO A 22 -10.88 11.94 -28.77
N ALA A 23 -9.76 12.46 -29.27
CA ALA A 23 -8.68 11.59 -29.78
C ALA A 23 -7.86 10.85 -28.69
N THR A 24 -7.79 11.33 -27.45
CA THR A 24 -6.91 10.71 -26.43
C THR A 24 -7.57 9.57 -25.66
N ALA A 25 -8.86 9.60 -25.44
CA ALA A 25 -9.59 8.54 -24.71
C ALA A 25 -9.70 7.27 -25.56
N ASP A 26 -9.94 7.42 -26.87
CA ASP A 26 -10.02 6.28 -27.81
C ASP A 26 -8.67 5.59 -27.96
N ALA A 27 -7.56 6.34 -28.06
CA ALA A 27 -6.22 5.77 -28.17
C ALA A 27 -5.79 4.97 -26.92
N VAL A 28 -6.21 5.39 -25.72
CA VAL A 28 -5.95 4.66 -24.48
C VAL A 28 -6.80 3.38 -24.42
N ALA A 29 -8.07 3.47 -24.81
CA ALA A 29 -8.95 2.29 -24.87
C ALA A 29 -8.44 1.24 -25.90
N ASP A 30 -8.02 1.69 -27.07
CA ASP A 30 -7.42 0.83 -28.09
C ASP A 30 -6.13 0.17 -27.61
N PHE A 31 -5.29 0.94 -26.88
CA PHE A 31 -4.07 0.37 -26.27
C PHE A 31 -4.37 -0.77 -25.30
N TYR A 32 -5.33 -0.60 -24.40
CA TYR A 32 -5.62 -1.61 -23.38
C TYR A 32 -6.48 -2.78 -23.87
N LYS A 33 -7.18 -2.63 -24.99
CA LYS A 33 -8.02 -3.68 -25.57
C LYS A 33 -7.22 -4.95 -25.88
N GLY A 34 -7.62 -6.07 -25.25
CA GLY A 34 -6.94 -7.35 -25.37
C GLY A 34 -5.59 -7.45 -24.68
N LYS A 35 -5.16 -6.42 -23.91
CA LYS A 35 -3.95 -6.47 -23.10
C LYS A 35 -4.18 -7.16 -21.76
N THR A 36 -3.08 -7.55 -21.15
CA THR A 36 -3.05 -8.00 -19.75
C THR A 36 -2.27 -6.96 -18.93
N VAL A 37 -2.88 -6.48 -17.85
CA VAL A 37 -2.25 -5.63 -16.85
C VAL A 37 -1.81 -6.50 -15.69
N THR A 38 -0.55 -6.40 -15.29
CA THR A 38 0.01 -7.14 -14.15
C THR A 38 0.03 -6.24 -12.91
N VAL A 39 -0.56 -6.70 -11.82
CA VAL A 39 -0.44 -6.08 -10.49
C VAL A 39 0.58 -6.87 -9.68
N MET A 40 1.73 -6.27 -9.38
CA MET A 40 2.80 -6.89 -8.60
C MET A 40 2.68 -6.55 -7.12
N VAL A 41 2.68 -7.59 -6.29
CA VAL A 41 2.68 -7.53 -4.82
C VAL A 41 4.08 -7.85 -4.30
N PRO A 42 4.71 -6.99 -3.48
CA PRO A 42 6.07 -7.19 -2.98
C PRO A 42 6.14 -8.12 -1.76
N SER A 43 5.20 -9.04 -1.62
CA SER A 43 5.13 -10.05 -0.57
C SER A 43 4.44 -11.31 -1.06
N SER A 44 4.36 -12.37 -0.22
CA SER A 44 3.55 -13.54 -0.54
C SER A 44 2.07 -13.19 -0.67
N LEU A 45 1.35 -13.90 -1.54
CA LEU A 45 -0.08 -13.64 -1.82
C LEU A 45 -1.00 -13.99 -0.65
N GLY A 46 -0.55 -14.81 0.29
CA GLY A 46 -1.29 -15.13 1.53
C GLY A 46 -1.20 -14.03 2.59
N ALA A 47 -0.33 -13.03 2.40
CA ALA A 47 -0.16 -11.92 3.34
C ALA A 47 -1.20 -10.81 3.10
N THR A 48 -1.25 -9.82 4.02
CA THR A 48 -2.15 -8.66 3.94
C THR A 48 -2.06 -7.91 2.60
N LEU A 49 -0.84 -7.69 2.08
CA LEU A 49 -0.67 -7.06 0.77
C LEU A 49 -1.32 -7.90 -0.35
N GLY A 50 -1.21 -9.22 -0.28
CA GLY A 50 -1.87 -10.10 -1.25
C GLY A 50 -3.40 -10.00 -1.23
N LEU A 51 -4.01 -9.70 -0.07
CA LEU A 51 -5.45 -9.41 0.03
C LEU A 51 -5.81 -8.14 -0.76
N TYR A 52 -5.10 -7.04 -0.52
CA TYR A 52 -5.38 -5.76 -1.19
C TYR A 52 -5.00 -5.77 -2.68
N GLY A 53 -3.90 -6.46 -3.03
CA GLY A 53 -3.56 -6.71 -4.43
C GLY A 53 -4.67 -7.46 -5.19
N ARG A 54 -5.28 -8.49 -4.56
CA ARG A 54 -6.43 -9.20 -5.15
C ARG A 54 -7.68 -8.34 -5.25
N LEU A 55 -7.97 -7.51 -4.24
CA LEU A 55 -9.09 -6.56 -4.32
C LEU A 55 -8.95 -5.64 -5.53
N LEU A 56 -7.74 -5.13 -5.79
CA LEU A 56 -7.48 -4.31 -6.97
C LEU A 56 -7.66 -5.12 -8.26
N VAL A 57 -7.06 -6.30 -8.35
CA VAL A 57 -7.07 -7.15 -9.56
C VAL A 57 -8.49 -7.54 -9.97
N ASP A 58 -9.33 -7.91 -9.00
CA ASP A 58 -10.69 -8.39 -9.25
C ASP A 58 -11.59 -7.29 -9.83
N GLU A 59 -11.27 -6.01 -9.61
CA GLU A 59 -12.18 -4.92 -9.93
C GLU A 59 -11.65 -3.87 -10.91
N ILE A 60 -10.37 -3.47 -10.82
CA ILE A 60 -9.86 -2.31 -11.56
C ILE A 60 -9.98 -2.47 -13.09
N GLY A 61 -9.89 -3.68 -13.61
CA GLY A 61 -9.98 -3.94 -15.06
C GLY A 61 -11.29 -3.47 -15.69
N LYS A 62 -12.39 -3.49 -14.94
CA LYS A 62 -13.72 -3.01 -15.38
C LYS A 62 -13.76 -1.49 -15.59
N HIS A 63 -12.86 -0.76 -14.93
CA HIS A 63 -12.80 0.69 -14.94
C HIS A 63 -11.68 1.24 -15.85
N ILE A 64 -10.75 0.39 -16.28
CA ILE A 64 -9.71 0.80 -17.26
C ILE A 64 -10.32 0.84 -18.66
N PRO A 65 -10.17 1.94 -19.43
CA PRO A 65 -10.62 1.99 -20.82
C PRO A 65 -10.06 0.79 -21.60
N GLY A 66 -10.91 0.14 -22.41
CA GLY A 66 -10.54 -1.08 -23.16
C GLY A 66 -10.69 -2.39 -22.38
N ASN A 67 -11.04 -2.34 -21.10
CA ASN A 67 -11.33 -3.49 -20.23
C ASN A 67 -10.26 -4.61 -20.31
N PRO A 68 -8.99 -4.32 -20.03
CA PRO A 68 -7.92 -5.32 -20.09
C PRO A 68 -8.14 -6.44 -19.08
N ASN A 69 -7.57 -7.60 -19.36
CA ASN A 69 -7.41 -8.61 -18.33
C ASN A 69 -6.43 -8.12 -17.25
N VAL A 70 -6.69 -8.41 -15.96
CA VAL A 70 -5.79 -8.04 -14.86
C VAL A 70 -5.37 -9.29 -14.12
N ILE A 71 -4.07 -9.44 -13.89
CA ILE A 71 -3.49 -10.58 -13.18
C ILE A 71 -2.63 -10.11 -12.00
N ILE A 72 -2.46 -11.00 -11.02
CA ILE A 72 -1.59 -10.74 -9.86
C ILE A 72 -0.27 -11.49 -9.98
N GLU A 73 0.84 -10.83 -9.61
CA GLU A 73 2.18 -11.40 -9.52
C GLU A 73 2.78 -11.15 -8.13
N SER A 74 3.48 -12.12 -7.58
CA SER A 74 4.19 -12.00 -6.29
C SER A 74 5.69 -11.90 -6.50
N ARG A 75 6.33 -10.84 -5.94
CA ARG A 75 7.81 -10.67 -5.93
C ARG A 75 8.31 -10.32 -4.53
N PRO A 76 8.31 -11.28 -3.59
CA PRO A 76 8.79 -11.05 -2.25
C PRO A 76 10.31 -10.95 -2.20
N GLY A 77 10.84 -10.43 -1.10
CA GLY A 77 12.27 -10.42 -0.79
C GLY A 77 12.77 -9.10 -0.22
N ALA A 78 13.74 -9.20 0.68
CA ALA A 78 14.41 -8.08 1.36
C ALA A 78 13.43 -7.05 1.96
N GLY A 79 12.26 -7.50 2.46
CA GLY A 79 11.22 -6.60 2.97
C GLY A 79 10.55 -5.76 1.89
N GLY A 80 10.37 -6.32 0.68
CA GLY A 80 9.71 -5.66 -0.46
C GLY A 80 10.66 -4.90 -1.39
N ALA A 81 11.94 -4.73 -1.00
CA ALA A 81 12.90 -3.97 -1.81
C ALA A 81 13.22 -4.64 -3.15
N VAL A 82 13.13 -5.98 -3.24
CA VAL A 82 13.30 -6.74 -4.49
C VAL A 82 12.21 -6.39 -5.48
N GLY A 83 10.94 -6.45 -5.06
CA GLY A 83 9.78 -6.09 -5.89
C GLY A 83 9.83 -4.63 -6.35
N ALA A 84 10.13 -3.69 -5.44
CA ALA A 84 10.25 -2.27 -5.75
C ALA A 84 11.38 -1.99 -6.77
N ALA A 85 12.55 -2.63 -6.62
CA ALA A 85 13.66 -2.49 -7.55
C ALA A 85 13.33 -3.07 -8.94
N TYR A 86 12.63 -4.20 -9.00
CA TYR A 86 12.17 -4.78 -10.25
C TYR A 86 11.17 -3.84 -10.96
N ALA A 87 10.15 -3.40 -10.25
CA ALA A 87 9.13 -2.49 -10.80
C ALA A 87 9.75 -1.18 -11.32
N TYR A 88 10.73 -0.64 -10.61
CA TYR A 88 11.38 0.61 -10.96
C TYR A 88 12.27 0.50 -12.20
N ASN A 89 13.07 -0.58 -12.32
CA ASN A 89 14.14 -0.68 -13.31
C ASN A 89 13.82 -1.57 -14.51
N ILE A 90 12.99 -2.63 -14.32
CA ILE A 90 12.87 -3.76 -15.27
C ILE A 90 11.45 -3.90 -15.82
N ALA A 91 10.42 -3.69 -14.99
CA ALA A 91 9.03 -3.87 -15.38
C ALA A 91 8.63 -3.02 -16.61
N PRO A 92 7.64 -3.45 -17.40
CA PRO A 92 7.10 -2.67 -18.51
C PRO A 92 6.70 -1.25 -18.07
N LYS A 93 7.09 -0.26 -18.87
CA LYS A 93 6.81 1.16 -18.62
C LYS A 93 5.73 1.71 -19.55
N ASP A 94 4.91 0.84 -20.08
CA ASP A 94 3.88 1.17 -21.06
C ASP A 94 2.47 1.30 -20.45
N GLY A 95 2.32 1.17 -19.10
CA GLY A 95 1.05 1.21 -18.40
C GLY A 95 0.42 -0.15 -18.14
N THR A 96 1.02 -1.25 -18.62
CA THR A 96 0.54 -2.62 -18.36
C THR A 96 1.06 -3.22 -17.05
N PHE A 97 1.81 -2.45 -16.26
CA PHE A 97 2.36 -2.91 -14.99
C PHE A 97 2.05 -1.93 -13.87
N ILE A 98 1.44 -2.44 -12.80
CA ILE A 98 1.12 -1.73 -11.57
C ILE A 98 1.85 -2.41 -10.43
N ALA A 99 2.50 -1.66 -9.55
CA ALA A 99 3.14 -2.18 -8.35
C ALA A 99 2.41 -1.73 -7.09
N GLU A 100 2.16 -2.66 -6.17
CA GLU A 100 1.77 -2.32 -4.81
C GLU A 100 2.99 -1.84 -4.03
N VAL A 101 2.83 -0.82 -3.20
CA VAL A 101 3.93 -0.30 -2.39
C VAL A 101 4.01 -1.02 -1.03
N LEU A 102 5.21 -1.36 -0.62
CA LEU A 102 5.50 -1.55 0.80
C LEU A 102 5.93 -0.18 1.38
N SER A 103 5.29 0.25 2.47
CA SER A 103 5.46 1.62 3.01
C SER A 103 6.92 2.12 3.08
N PRO A 104 7.89 1.33 3.57
CA PRO A 104 9.28 1.77 3.62
C PRO A 104 9.92 2.01 2.25
N SER A 105 9.36 1.49 1.14
CA SER A 105 9.94 1.73 -0.19
C SER A 105 9.98 3.22 -0.56
N VAL A 106 9.15 4.05 0.09
CA VAL A 106 9.16 5.51 -0.12
C VAL A 106 10.31 6.18 0.65
N THR A 107 10.55 5.75 1.89
CA THR A 107 11.53 6.37 2.79
C THR A 107 12.89 5.66 2.77
N LEU A 108 12.95 4.41 2.35
CA LEU A 108 14.15 3.59 2.36
C LEU A 108 15.33 4.17 1.54
N PRO A 109 15.11 4.82 0.37
CA PRO A 109 16.20 5.49 -0.37
C PRO A 109 16.89 6.60 0.44
N LEU A 110 16.19 7.20 1.42
CA LEU A 110 16.74 8.24 2.31
C LEU A 110 17.52 7.66 3.49
N LEU A 111 17.29 6.39 3.81
CA LEU A 111 17.91 5.71 4.95
C LEU A 111 19.11 4.85 4.56
N ARG A 112 19.14 4.35 3.33
CA ARG A 112 20.22 3.48 2.83
C ARG A 112 20.24 3.40 1.31
N LYS A 113 21.36 2.95 0.75
CA LYS A 113 21.50 2.71 -0.69
C LYS A 113 20.58 1.58 -1.16
N VAL A 114 19.67 1.89 -2.09
CA VAL A 114 18.77 0.94 -2.77
C VAL A 114 18.79 1.20 -4.27
N LYS A 115 18.23 0.28 -5.07
CA LYS A 115 18.20 0.36 -6.54
C LYS A 115 16.91 1.01 -7.08
N PHE A 116 16.31 1.92 -6.36
CA PHE A 116 15.12 2.65 -6.77
C PHE A 116 15.03 4.00 -6.05
N ASP A 117 14.25 4.90 -6.59
CA ASP A 117 13.95 6.22 -6.01
C ASP A 117 12.44 6.37 -5.81
N GLY A 118 12.00 6.33 -4.56
CA GLY A 118 10.58 6.41 -4.21
C GLY A 118 9.92 7.74 -4.56
N SER A 119 10.70 8.81 -4.74
CA SER A 119 10.18 10.12 -5.17
C SER A 119 9.71 10.15 -6.63
N LYS A 120 10.14 9.17 -7.42
CA LYS A 120 9.81 9.05 -8.86
C LYS A 120 8.68 8.07 -9.14
N PHE A 121 8.09 7.46 -8.13
CA PHE A 121 6.94 6.59 -8.30
C PHE A 121 5.75 7.38 -8.86
N GLN A 122 5.18 6.90 -9.95
CA GLN A 122 3.98 7.50 -10.53
C GLN A 122 2.74 6.86 -9.89
N TRP A 123 2.24 7.49 -8.82
CA TRP A 123 1.12 6.99 -8.03
C TRP A 123 -0.17 6.97 -8.83
N ILE A 124 -0.98 5.92 -8.65
CA ILE A 124 -2.34 5.82 -9.21
C ILE A 124 -3.43 5.91 -8.15
N GLY A 125 -3.16 5.48 -6.92
CA GLY A 125 -4.09 5.61 -5.80
C GLY A 125 -3.64 4.85 -4.57
N SER A 126 -4.44 4.93 -3.51
CA SER A 126 -4.27 4.17 -2.27
C SER A 126 -5.63 3.73 -1.73
N LEU A 127 -5.75 2.46 -1.34
CA LEU A 127 -7.02 1.91 -0.84
C LEU A 127 -7.32 2.39 0.59
N VAL A 128 -6.39 2.17 1.52
CA VAL A 128 -6.59 2.48 2.94
C VAL A 128 -5.26 2.87 3.61
N PRO A 129 -5.29 3.68 4.68
CA PRO A 129 -4.13 3.88 5.57
C PRO A 129 -3.69 2.55 6.20
N ARG A 130 -2.47 2.53 6.75
CA ARG A 130 -1.89 1.33 7.39
C ARG A 130 -1.59 1.55 8.87
N PRO A 131 -2.58 1.63 9.74
CA PRO A 131 -2.29 1.53 11.17
C PRO A 131 -1.68 0.17 11.47
N ALA A 132 -0.71 0.14 12.37
CA ALA A 132 0.02 -1.06 12.70
C ALA A 132 0.20 -1.22 14.21
N VAL A 133 0.51 -2.44 14.62
CA VAL A 133 0.67 -2.78 16.03
C VAL A 133 1.79 -3.81 16.23
N ILE A 134 2.55 -3.67 17.30
CA ILE A 134 3.47 -4.70 17.79
C ILE A 134 2.64 -5.66 18.65
N SER A 135 2.57 -6.90 18.21
CA SER A 135 1.80 -7.95 18.89
C SER A 135 2.65 -9.18 19.16
N VAL A 136 2.39 -9.83 20.30
CA VAL A 136 2.98 -11.09 20.67
C VAL A 136 1.90 -12.15 20.94
N TRP A 137 2.26 -13.41 20.77
CA TRP A 137 1.38 -14.54 21.09
C TRP A 137 1.33 -14.75 22.59
N LYS A 138 0.15 -14.64 23.18
CA LYS A 138 -0.08 -14.61 24.62
C LYS A 138 0.53 -15.81 25.36
N GLU A 139 0.35 -17.02 24.81
CA GLU A 139 0.79 -18.25 25.48
C GLU A 139 2.27 -18.60 25.25
N LYS A 140 2.91 -17.97 24.27
CA LYS A 140 4.28 -18.33 23.84
C LYS A 140 5.31 -17.23 24.09
N SER A 141 4.85 -16.02 24.33
CA SER A 141 5.76 -14.89 24.58
C SER A 141 6.30 -14.93 26.01
N PRO A 142 7.62 -14.74 26.20
CA PRO A 142 8.21 -14.61 27.53
C PRO A 142 7.84 -13.27 28.20
N ALA A 143 7.35 -12.28 27.45
CA ALA A 143 6.93 -10.98 27.94
C ALA A 143 5.44 -10.75 27.64
N MET A 144 4.70 -10.32 28.64
CA MET A 144 3.28 -10.02 28.59
C MET A 144 2.99 -8.52 28.54
N THR A 145 4.00 -7.71 28.82
CA THR A 145 3.93 -6.24 28.79
C THR A 145 5.15 -5.66 28.06
N LEU A 146 5.05 -4.40 27.64
CA LEU A 146 6.18 -3.71 27.05
C LEU A 146 7.35 -3.58 28.02
N ASP A 147 7.07 -3.37 29.31
CA ASP A 147 8.12 -3.25 30.33
C ASP A 147 8.86 -4.58 30.55
N GLU A 148 8.16 -5.70 30.53
CA GLU A 148 8.81 -7.02 30.56
C GLU A 148 9.70 -7.25 29.31
N ALA A 149 9.33 -6.73 28.14
CA ALA A 149 10.13 -6.84 26.93
C ALA A 149 11.44 -6.02 27.01
N LYS A 150 11.62 -5.12 27.98
CA LYS A 150 12.89 -4.44 28.28
C LYS A 150 13.90 -5.35 29.03
N SER A 151 13.41 -6.38 29.70
CA SER A 151 14.25 -7.32 30.48
C SER A 151 14.31 -8.70 29.84
N LYS A 152 13.22 -9.19 29.26
CA LYS A 152 13.09 -10.50 28.63
C LYS A 152 13.29 -10.41 27.13
N GLN A 153 14.04 -11.34 26.52
CA GLN A 153 14.22 -11.39 25.08
C GLN A 153 12.95 -11.91 24.38
N VAL A 154 12.37 -11.12 23.48
CA VAL A 154 11.23 -11.48 22.65
C VAL A 154 11.68 -11.67 21.20
N ILE A 155 11.41 -12.84 20.61
CA ILE A 155 11.75 -13.15 19.23
C ILE A 155 10.65 -12.62 18.30
N MET A 156 11.00 -11.73 17.38
CA MET A 156 10.08 -11.07 16.46
C MET A 156 10.33 -11.52 15.02
N GLY A 157 9.29 -11.99 14.34
CA GLY A 157 9.39 -12.39 12.93
C GLY A 157 9.31 -11.19 11.98
N SER A 158 10.13 -11.22 10.91
CA SER A 158 10.22 -10.14 9.94
C SER A 158 10.49 -10.63 8.50
N THR A 159 9.97 -9.90 7.54
CA THR A 159 10.17 -10.17 6.10
C THR A 159 11.53 -9.68 5.59
N GLY A 160 12.26 -8.88 6.37
CA GLY A 160 13.61 -8.42 6.00
C GLY A 160 13.92 -6.99 6.43
N LYS A 161 15.20 -6.63 6.34
CA LYS A 161 15.74 -5.34 6.81
C LYS A 161 15.13 -4.11 6.11
N GLY A 162 14.44 -4.27 4.99
CA GLY A 162 13.74 -3.20 4.27
C GLY A 162 12.30 -2.98 4.71
N SER A 163 11.80 -3.76 5.65
CA SER A 163 10.40 -3.76 6.10
C SER A 163 10.26 -3.11 7.47
N GLU A 164 9.10 -2.49 7.72
CA GLU A 164 8.73 -1.98 9.05
C GLU A 164 8.72 -3.09 10.10
N THR A 165 8.46 -4.34 9.72
CA THR A 165 8.53 -5.50 10.62
C THR A 165 9.93 -5.72 11.21
N PHE A 166 10.97 -5.17 10.58
CA PHE A 166 12.33 -5.11 11.10
C PHE A 166 12.65 -3.74 11.73
N LEU A 167 12.31 -2.66 11.00
CA LEU A 167 12.72 -1.31 11.38
C LEU A 167 12.11 -0.88 12.72
N ILE A 168 10.82 -1.17 12.96
CA ILE A 168 10.12 -0.69 14.16
C ILE A 168 10.56 -1.44 15.41
N PRO A 169 10.65 -2.78 15.48
CA PRO A 169 11.21 -3.45 16.65
C PRO A 169 12.67 -3.05 16.93
N THR A 170 13.48 -2.83 15.87
CA THR A 170 14.87 -2.37 16.03
C THR A 170 14.90 -0.94 16.59
N LEU A 171 14.03 -0.04 16.13
CA LEU A 171 13.91 1.31 16.66
C LEU A 171 13.48 1.27 18.14
N MET A 172 12.55 0.41 18.51
CA MET A 172 12.13 0.25 19.92
C MET A 172 13.26 -0.25 20.80
N ASN A 173 14.12 -1.16 20.31
CA ASN A 173 15.33 -1.55 21.06
C ASN A 173 16.22 -0.35 21.37
N ASN A 174 16.40 0.56 20.40
CA ASN A 174 17.29 1.71 20.54
C ASN A 174 16.67 2.86 21.37
N THR A 175 15.34 3.00 21.35
CA THR A 175 14.67 4.16 21.97
C THR A 175 13.96 3.83 23.28
N LEU A 176 13.54 2.59 23.47
CA LEU A 176 12.79 2.12 24.64
C LEU A 176 13.53 1.01 25.41
N ASN A 177 14.75 0.65 24.99
CA ASN A 177 15.56 -0.42 25.59
C ASN A 177 14.88 -1.80 25.59
N THR A 178 13.99 -2.07 24.62
CA THR A 178 13.41 -3.41 24.46
C THR A 178 14.47 -4.42 24.01
N LYS A 179 14.24 -5.71 24.32
CA LYS A 179 15.13 -6.81 23.93
C LYS A 179 14.52 -7.67 22.83
N PHE A 180 14.08 -7.04 21.73
CA PHE A 180 13.57 -7.73 20.57
C PHE A 180 14.70 -8.35 19.75
N LYS A 181 14.70 -9.68 19.58
CA LYS A 181 15.55 -10.38 18.60
C LYS A 181 14.77 -10.55 17.32
N VAL A 182 15.14 -9.83 16.26
CA VAL A 182 14.38 -9.87 14.99
C VAL A 182 14.95 -10.95 14.07
N VAL A 183 14.14 -11.95 13.75
CA VAL A 183 14.43 -13.01 12.78
C VAL A 183 13.88 -12.60 11.43
N ILE A 184 14.73 -12.59 10.40
CA ILE A 184 14.39 -12.13 9.04
C ILE A 184 14.35 -13.31 8.06
N GLY A 185 13.70 -13.10 6.89
CA GLY A 185 13.73 -14.08 5.79
C GLY A 185 12.36 -14.63 5.40
N TYR A 186 11.32 -14.34 6.17
CA TYR A 186 9.95 -14.72 5.80
C TYR A 186 9.49 -13.98 4.54
N LYS A 187 8.83 -14.68 3.61
CA LYS A 187 8.35 -14.12 2.33
C LYS A 187 7.18 -13.15 2.51
N GLY A 188 6.43 -13.28 3.61
CA GLY A 188 5.28 -12.44 3.94
C GLY A 188 4.75 -12.67 5.34
N GLY A 189 3.66 -11.97 5.67
CA GLY A 189 3.06 -12.04 6.99
C GLY A 189 2.44 -13.40 7.32
N SER A 190 1.98 -14.15 6.34
CA SER A 190 1.41 -15.49 6.55
C SER A 190 2.44 -16.47 7.09
N GLU A 191 3.66 -16.45 6.57
CA GLU A 191 4.74 -17.31 7.05
C GLU A 191 5.19 -16.94 8.47
N VAL A 192 5.20 -15.62 8.79
CA VAL A 192 5.46 -15.18 10.16
C VAL A 192 4.35 -15.63 11.10
N ASN A 193 3.08 -15.55 10.69
CA ASN A 193 1.97 -16.04 11.50
C ASN A 193 2.09 -17.55 11.79
N GLN A 194 2.46 -18.34 10.78
CA GLN A 194 2.71 -19.76 10.94
C GLN A 194 3.86 -20.02 11.94
N ALA A 195 4.96 -19.27 11.84
CA ALA A 195 6.08 -19.34 12.78
C ALA A 195 5.66 -18.96 14.22
N MET A 196 4.71 -18.01 14.39
CA MET A 196 4.11 -17.69 15.69
C MET A 196 3.27 -18.86 16.22
N GLU A 197 2.46 -19.51 15.38
CA GLU A 197 1.66 -20.69 15.74
C GLU A 197 2.57 -21.86 16.18
N GLN A 198 3.71 -22.03 15.54
CA GLN A 198 4.70 -23.07 15.86
C GLN A 198 5.59 -22.71 17.07
N GLY A 199 5.65 -21.43 17.44
CA GLY A 199 6.49 -20.92 18.52
C GLY A 199 7.94 -20.66 18.13
N GLU A 200 8.26 -20.64 16.84
CA GLU A 200 9.59 -20.23 16.35
C GLU A 200 9.87 -18.76 16.64
N VAL A 201 8.84 -17.92 16.53
CA VAL A 201 8.86 -16.52 16.94
C VAL A 201 7.70 -16.22 17.87
N HIS A 202 7.91 -15.25 18.77
CA HIS A 202 6.91 -14.91 19.78
C HIS A 202 5.91 -13.86 19.28
N GLY A 203 6.28 -13.06 18.28
CA GLY A 203 5.45 -11.97 17.82
C GLY A 203 5.97 -11.29 16.56
N ARG A 204 5.30 -10.22 16.19
CA ARG A 204 5.65 -9.40 15.02
C ARG A 204 5.02 -8.01 15.08
N MET A 205 5.53 -7.10 14.29
CA MET A 205 4.77 -5.95 13.84
C MET A 205 3.82 -6.37 12.73
N GLN A 206 2.56 -5.92 12.80
CA GLN A 206 1.54 -6.23 11.79
C GLN A 206 0.65 -5.01 11.56
N TYR A 207 0.21 -4.80 10.32
CA TYR A 207 -0.88 -3.87 10.03
C TYR A 207 -2.17 -4.37 10.65
N TRP A 208 -3.02 -3.47 11.15
CA TRP A 208 -4.24 -3.85 11.84
C TRP A 208 -5.16 -4.70 10.96
N SER A 209 -5.31 -4.33 9.68
CA SER A 209 -6.05 -5.14 8.70
C SER A 209 -5.50 -6.56 8.51
N GLY A 210 -4.25 -6.80 8.82
CA GLY A 210 -3.67 -8.16 8.80
C GLY A 210 -4.14 -9.02 9.96
N TRP A 211 -4.61 -8.44 11.05
CA TRP A 211 -5.29 -9.16 12.13
C TRP A 211 -6.79 -9.25 11.86
N THR A 212 -7.47 -8.14 11.52
CA THR A 212 -8.93 -8.12 11.35
C THR A 212 -9.40 -8.94 10.15
N ALA A 213 -8.69 -8.90 9.03
CA ALA A 213 -9.05 -9.65 7.82
C ALA A 213 -8.26 -10.97 7.68
N GLY A 214 -7.01 -11.01 8.14
CA GLY A 214 -6.13 -12.18 7.93
C GLY A 214 -6.20 -13.23 9.04
N LYS A 215 -6.46 -12.83 10.27
CA LYS A 215 -6.52 -13.71 11.46
C LYS A 215 -7.58 -13.22 12.47
N PRO A 216 -8.84 -13.06 12.06
CA PRO A 216 -9.91 -12.58 12.95
C PRO A 216 -10.16 -13.55 14.13
N ASP A 217 -9.91 -14.84 13.93
CA ASP A 217 -9.97 -15.85 14.95
C ASP A 217 -8.98 -15.58 16.10
N TRP A 218 -7.79 -15.08 15.83
CA TRP A 218 -6.80 -14.78 16.88
C TRP A 218 -7.23 -13.60 17.76
N LEU A 219 -7.92 -12.61 17.17
CA LEU A 219 -8.49 -11.49 17.92
C LEU A 219 -9.67 -11.93 18.77
N ARG A 220 -10.63 -12.68 18.17
CA ARG A 220 -11.81 -13.22 18.86
C ARG A 220 -11.42 -14.11 20.04
N ASP A 221 -10.42 -14.97 19.85
CA ASP A 221 -9.96 -15.94 20.83
C ASP A 221 -8.91 -15.35 21.80
N ASN A 222 -8.66 -14.03 21.74
CA ASN A 222 -7.74 -13.29 22.61
C ASN A 222 -6.32 -13.92 22.69
N LYS A 223 -5.80 -14.38 21.53
CA LYS A 223 -4.49 -15.02 21.42
C LYS A 223 -3.32 -14.04 21.40
N LEU A 224 -3.60 -12.76 21.18
CA LEU A 224 -2.59 -11.73 21.01
C LEU A 224 -2.59 -10.73 22.17
N ILE A 225 -1.39 -10.27 22.52
CA ILE A 225 -1.18 -9.09 23.34
C ILE A 225 -0.57 -8.02 22.46
N HIS A 226 -1.13 -6.81 22.53
CA HIS A 226 -0.72 -5.66 21.75
C HIS A 226 0.09 -4.71 22.63
N PHE A 227 1.37 -4.48 22.31
CA PHE A 227 2.26 -3.65 23.12
C PHE A 227 2.19 -2.18 22.73
N VAL A 228 2.20 -1.88 21.44
CA VAL A 228 2.40 -0.53 20.91
C VAL A 228 1.69 -0.37 19.58
N GLN A 229 0.99 0.73 19.38
CA GLN A 229 0.49 1.16 18.09
C GLN A 229 1.52 1.99 17.33
N TYR A 230 1.49 1.93 15.99
CA TYR A 230 2.37 2.66 15.09
C TYR A 230 1.60 3.16 13.87
N GLY A 231 1.78 4.45 13.51
CA GLY A 231 1.03 5.12 12.46
C GLY A 231 -0.31 5.69 12.95
N PRO A 232 -1.38 5.70 12.11
CA PRO A 232 -2.70 6.17 12.52
C PRO A 232 -3.23 5.39 13.72
N ALA A 233 -4.03 6.05 14.57
CA ALA A 233 -4.63 5.42 15.75
C ALA A 233 -5.61 4.29 15.36
N ILE A 234 -5.58 3.21 16.12
CA ILE A 234 -6.49 2.07 15.98
C ILE A 234 -7.64 2.25 16.99
N LYS A 235 -8.84 2.48 16.49
CA LYS A 235 -10.02 2.78 17.33
C LYS A 235 -10.37 1.65 18.29
N GLU A 236 -10.14 0.41 17.86
CA GLU A 236 -10.42 -0.82 18.62
C GLU A 236 -9.40 -1.05 19.75
N LEU A 237 -8.28 -0.31 19.75
CA LEU A 237 -7.20 -0.45 20.73
C LEU A 237 -6.93 0.86 21.50
N PRO A 238 -7.94 1.49 22.14
CA PRO A 238 -7.77 2.82 22.75
C PRO A 238 -6.76 2.84 23.90
N ASN A 239 -6.53 1.71 24.55
CA ASN A 239 -5.62 1.57 25.70
C ASN A 239 -4.18 1.14 25.31
N VAL A 240 -3.93 0.83 24.03
CA VAL A 240 -2.58 0.50 23.55
C VAL A 240 -1.86 1.80 23.19
N PRO A 241 -0.70 2.12 23.82
CA PRO A 241 -0.02 3.39 23.59
C PRO A 241 0.53 3.49 22.16
N SER A 242 0.62 4.71 21.61
CA SER A 242 1.35 4.94 20.36
C SER A 242 2.86 4.92 20.61
N LEU A 243 3.65 4.43 19.65
CA LEU A 243 5.11 4.43 19.75
C LEU A 243 5.65 5.83 20.03
N LYS A 244 5.07 6.85 19.40
CA LYS A 244 5.48 8.24 19.56
C LYS A 244 5.24 8.80 20.97
N SER A 245 4.20 8.33 21.67
CA SER A 245 3.92 8.77 23.05
C SER A 245 4.88 8.18 24.08
N LEU A 246 5.56 7.07 23.76
CA LEU A 246 6.47 6.36 24.66
C LEU A 246 7.89 6.89 24.64
N VAL A 247 8.28 7.68 23.65
CA VAL A 247 9.62 8.28 23.55
C VAL A 247 9.60 9.71 24.06
N THR A 248 10.64 10.10 24.79
CA THR A 248 10.75 11.44 25.40
C THR A 248 11.58 12.40 24.56
N ASP A 249 12.64 11.90 23.92
CA ASP A 249 13.56 12.75 23.19
C ASP A 249 13.03 13.16 21.81
N GLN A 250 13.33 14.40 21.41
CA GLN A 250 12.82 15.01 20.17
C GLN A 250 13.31 14.30 18.90
N LYS A 251 14.52 13.77 18.89
CA LYS A 251 15.10 13.08 17.73
C LYS A 251 14.34 11.78 17.43
N SER A 252 14.06 11.00 18.46
CA SER A 252 13.23 9.78 18.33
C SER A 252 11.81 10.10 17.86
N LYS A 253 11.18 11.15 18.39
CA LYS A 253 9.86 11.60 17.94
C LYS A 253 9.86 12.01 16.46
N GLN A 254 10.89 12.72 16.00
CA GLN A 254 11.04 13.09 14.61
C GLN A 254 11.26 11.87 13.70
N MET A 255 12.10 10.91 14.13
CA MET A 255 12.34 9.67 13.40
C MET A 255 11.05 8.84 13.25
N ILE A 256 10.29 8.67 14.33
CA ILE A 256 9.00 7.97 14.30
C ILE A 256 8.04 8.69 13.36
N THR A 257 7.89 10.02 13.47
CA THR A 257 7.03 10.82 12.58
C THR A 257 7.41 10.67 11.10
N PHE A 258 8.71 10.68 10.80
CA PHE A 258 9.22 10.47 9.44
C PHE A 258 8.82 9.08 8.90
N LEU A 259 9.02 8.03 9.67
CA LEU A 259 8.66 6.67 9.27
C LEU A 259 7.14 6.50 9.13
N GLU A 260 6.34 7.08 10.03
CA GLU A 260 4.87 7.06 9.98
C GLU A 260 4.29 7.77 8.73
N THR A 261 5.04 8.68 8.11
CA THR A 261 4.60 9.35 6.88
C THR A 261 4.28 8.35 5.78
N ALA A 262 5.05 7.28 5.68
CA ALA A 262 4.80 6.22 4.71
C ALA A 262 3.50 5.44 4.99
N ASN A 263 3.06 5.34 6.25
CA ASN A 263 1.82 4.65 6.63
C ASN A 263 0.56 5.43 6.23
N LYS A 264 0.68 6.75 6.05
CA LYS A 264 -0.40 7.59 5.51
C LYS A 264 -0.66 7.29 4.03
N ILE A 265 0.36 6.91 3.27
CA ILE A 265 0.21 6.43 1.88
C ILE A 265 -0.59 5.13 1.86
N GLY A 266 -0.48 4.32 2.88
CA GLY A 266 -1.31 3.14 3.06
C GLY A 266 -1.05 2.03 2.04
N MET A 267 -2.13 1.37 1.59
CA MET A 267 -2.12 0.35 0.53
C MET A 267 -2.10 1.05 -0.83
N GLY A 268 -0.95 1.64 -1.14
CA GLY A 268 -0.76 2.45 -2.34
C GLY A 268 -0.29 1.64 -3.55
N PHE A 269 -0.70 2.09 -4.73
CA PHE A 269 -0.33 1.51 -6.01
C PHE A 269 0.31 2.56 -6.91
N TRP A 270 1.29 2.16 -7.68
CA TRP A 270 2.08 3.02 -8.54
C TRP A 270 2.49 2.30 -9.83
N VAL A 271 2.82 3.06 -10.85
CA VAL A 271 3.39 2.54 -12.09
C VAL A 271 4.85 3.00 -12.24
N PRO A 272 5.68 2.27 -13.00
CA PRO A 272 7.09 2.57 -13.18
C PRO A 272 7.32 3.99 -13.72
N PRO A 273 8.40 4.67 -13.29
CA PRO A 273 8.79 5.95 -13.87
C PRO A 273 9.01 5.83 -15.39
N GLY A 274 8.46 6.79 -16.14
CA GLY A 274 8.49 6.77 -17.61
C GLY A 274 7.26 6.16 -18.25
N THR A 275 6.26 5.72 -17.47
CA THR A 275 4.95 5.35 -18.00
C THR A 275 4.29 6.60 -18.65
N PRO A 276 3.72 6.50 -19.87
CA PRO A 276 3.08 7.62 -20.57
C PRO A 276 1.98 8.28 -19.74
N GLY A 277 1.95 9.62 -19.75
CA GLY A 277 1.08 10.40 -18.86
C GLY A 277 -0.42 10.20 -19.10
N ASP A 278 -0.84 9.94 -20.32
CA ASP A 278 -2.22 9.58 -20.70
C ASP A 278 -2.66 8.29 -20.03
N ARG A 279 -1.81 7.26 -20.01
CA ARG A 279 -2.05 5.96 -19.37
C ARG A 279 -2.02 6.08 -17.85
N VAL A 280 -1.11 6.85 -17.28
CA VAL A 280 -1.12 7.16 -15.84
C VAL A 280 -2.43 7.85 -15.45
N SER A 281 -2.88 8.83 -16.23
CA SER A 281 -4.15 9.52 -15.99
C SER A 281 -5.35 8.58 -16.10
N ALA A 282 -5.35 7.68 -17.07
CA ALA A 282 -6.42 6.68 -17.24
C ALA A 282 -6.47 5.70 -16.05
N LEU A 283 -5.32 5.21 -15.58
CA LEU A 283 -5.23 4.32 -14.42
C LEU A 283 -5.67 5.01 -13.12
N ARG A 284 -5.36 6.30 -12.93
CA ARG A 284 -5.86 7.11 -11.79
C ARG A 284 -7.39 7.22 -11.82
N LYS A 285 -7.96 7.57 -12.97
CA LYS A 285 -9.41 7.66 -13.14
C LYS A 285 -10.09 6.31 -12.92
N ALA A 286 -9.48 5.23 -13.41
CA ALA A 286 -9.99 3.87 -13.19
C ALA A 286 -9.97 3.50 -11.70
N PHE A 287 -8.90 3.86 -10.99
CA PHE A 287 -8.80 3.66 -9.54
C PHE A 287 -9.85 4.48 -8.78
N GLU A 288 -10.03 5.76 -9.10
CA GLU A 288 -11.06 6.63 -8.51
C GLU A 288 -12.47 6.08 -8.76
N ALA A 289 -12.77 5.65 -9.99
CA ALA A 289 -14.06 5.06 -10.36
C ALA A 289 -14.32 3.76 -9.59
N MET A 290 -13.31 2.90 -9.47
CA MET A 290 -13.39 1.67 -8.65
C MET A 290 -13.68 2.00 -7.18
N MET A 291 -13.01 3.00 -6.59
CA MET A 291 -13.23 3.41 -5.20
C MET A 291 -14.62 4.00 -4.95
N ALA A 292 -15.28 4.52 -5.98
CA ALA A 292 -16.67 5.00 -5.93
C ALA A 292 -17.70 3.89 -6.21
N ASP A 293 -17.28 2.72 -6.67
CA ASP A 293 -18.17 1.61 -7.02
C ASP A 293 -18.69 0.89 -5.77
N LYS A 294 -20.02 0.91 -5.60
CA LYS A 294 -20.69 0.25 -4.48
C LYS A 294 -20.44 -1.27 -4.44
N ALA A 295 -20.26 -1.92 -5.58
CA ALA A 295 -19.98 -3.36 -5.65
C ALA A 295 -18.57 -3.66 -5.13
N PHE A 296 -17.59 -2.80 -5.47
CA PHE A 296 -16.25 -2.89 -4.90
C PHE A 296 -16.26 -2.71 -3.37
N LEU A 297 -16.93 -1.67 -2.89
CA LEU A 297 -17.02 -1.39 -1.44
C LEU A 297 -17.66 -2.55 -0.68
N ALA A 298 -18.76 -3.12 -1.19
CA ALA A 298 -19.40 -4.30 -0.59
C ALA A 298 -18.48 -5.53 -0.61
N THR A 299 -17.66 -5.71 -1.65
CA THR A 299 -16.67 -6.80 -1.74
C THR A 299 -15.55 -6.61 -0.71
N ALA A 300 -15.06 -5.38 -0.54
CA ALA A 300 -14.04 -5.05 0.45
C ALA A 300 -14.55 -5.30 1.87
N GLU A 301 -15.76 -4.85 2.19
CA GLU A 301 -16.41 -5.08 3.49
C GLU A 301 -16.59 -6.59 3.78
N LYS A 302 -17.08 -7.36 2.82
CA LYS A 302 -17.24 -8.82 2.94
C LYS A 302 -15.92 -9.55 3.21
N ARG A 303 -14.81 -8.98 2.72
CA ARG A 303 -13.45 -9.50 2.98
C ARG A 303 -12.80 -8.90 4.23
N HIS A 304 -13.54 -8.18 5.05
CA HIS A 304 -13.07 -7.47 6.24
C HIS A 304 -11.85 -6.55 5.95
N ALA A 305 -11.79 -6.01 4.74
CA ALA A 305 -10.84 -5.00 4.33
C ALA A 305 -11.50 -3.63 4.55
N PRO A 306 -11.03 -2.82 5.52
CA PRO A 306 -11.62 -1.52 5.85
C PRO A 306 -11.50 -0.53 4.70
#